data_a01f73dbe22f69a967667dec6c4dee2b
#
_entry.id   a01f73dbe22f69a967667dec6c4dee2b
#
_cell.length_a   1.000
_cell.length_b   1.000
_cell.length_c   1.000
_cell.angle_alpha   90.00
_cell.angle_beta   90.00
_cell.angle_gamma   90.00
#
_symmetry.space_group_name_H-M   'P 1'
#
loop_
_entity.id
_entity.type
_entity.pdbx_description
1 polymer ?
#
loop_
_entity_poly.entity_id
_entity_poly.type
_entity_poly.pdbx_seq_one_letter_code
_entity_poly.pdbx_strand_id
1 'polypeptide(L)'
;MSMNKNFPFVGARILKTGVAVALAIYICTLLKLEPKVFAAVSAVINVQPSIYRSFRNALQQVLTHIISVIIAITCGFGLGTGPLVIGLATVLIITVNVKLNLKQGISMGVVAGVFVLDAPQHEFLSHALTRSYVIFVGLGAALLINSFLPQPRYSKDFLSHLGKLNGLLAKFFTDLVHGFLKLEPMGAQDYEVKRSELKKLLAETRGLFELHKEQNKYIKHVCAEEQELWDKYLDFNIKLFYRSQEVYSATMQRLRWRAERGDPPISNEFHMVLGMLERGVHSFEKLNEDLYRYVLQGEPFQPVQVNEQFWEELSIFIDRWHTRMTGADFLHAFMNVSVVAGDLKWANRSIKEFSPAKIQCEEV
;
A
#
# COMPACT_ATOMS: atom_id res chain seq x y z
N MET A 1 30.71 18.97 -17.51
CA MET A 1 31.05 18.61 -16.09
C MET A 1 29.79 18.84 -15.24
N SER A 2 28.92 17.84 -15.23
CA SER A 2 27.61 17.88 -14.54
C SER A 2 27.81 17.39 -13.12
N MET A 3 27.72 18.30 -12.16
CA MET A 3 27.76 17.98 -10.74
C MET A 3 26.49 17.20 -10.36
N ASN A 4 26.65 15.90 -10.17
CA ASN A 4 25.63 15.00 -9.65
C ASN A 4 25.39 15.30 -8.16
N LYS A 5 24.40 16.15 -7.87
CA LYS A 5 23.97 16.48 -6.49
C LYS A 5 23.05 15.38 -5.95
N ASN A 6 23.58 14.19 -5.73
CA ASN A 6 22.94 13.20 -4.89
C ASN A 6 23.31 13.43 -3.41
N PHE A 7 22.86 14.55 -2.83
CA PHE A 7 22.64 14.59 -1.39
C PHE A 7 21.40 13.74 -1.10
N PRO A 8 21.46 12.76 -0.19
CA PRO A 8 20.26 12.10 0.26
C PRO A 8 19.38 13.18 0.89
N PHE A 9 18.28 13.49 0.24
CA PHE A 9 17.29 14.43 0.76
C PHE A 9 16.89 13.94 2.16
N VAL A 10 17.29 14.67 3.19
CA VAL A 10 16.77 14.48 4.54
C VAL A 10 15.26 14.66 4.43
N GLY A 11 14.53 13.55 4.45
CA GLY A 11 13.07 13.60 4.23
C GLY A 11 12.43 14.54 5.24
N ALA A 12 11.40 15.27 4.86
CA ALA A 12 10.69 16.23 5.70
C ALA A 12 10.34 15.66 7.10
N ARG A 13 10.10 14.35 7.19
CA ARG A 13 9.88 13.65 8.46
C ARG A 13 11.10 13.67 9.37
N ILE A 14 12.30 13.45 8.82
CA ILE A 14 13.56 13.43 9.61
C ILE A 14 13.80 14.82 10.20
N LEU A 15 13.63 15.87 9.38
CA LEU A 15 13.76 17.25 9.84
C LEU A 15 12.73 17.58 10.94
N LYS A 16 11.45 17.25 10.72
CA LYS A 16 10.38 17.43 11.72
C LYS A 16 10.72 16.72 13.03
N THR A 17 11.22 15.49 12.96
CA THR A 17 11.61 14.73 14.16
C THR A 17 12.73 15.42 14.91
N GLY A 18 13.78 15.87 14.21
CA GLY A 18 14.89 16.61 14.85
C GLY A 18 14.43 17.88 15.55
N VAL A 19 13.58 18.67 14.87
CA VAL A 19 13.03 19.91 15.46
C VAL A 19 12.12 19.62 16.66
N ALA A 20 11.26 18.59 16.58
CA ALA A 20 10.40 18.19 17.68
C ALA A 20 11.20 17.73 18.91
N VAL A 21 12.27 16.96 18.71
CA VAL A 21 13.17 16.53 19.78
C VAL A 21 13.88 17.73 20.42
N ALA A 22 14.43 18.63 19.61
CA ALA A 22 15.09 19.83 20.12
C ALA A 22 14.14 20.70 20.94
N LEU A 23 12.91 20.90 20.44
CA LEU A 23 11.87 21.65 21.15
C LEU A 23 11.49 20.97 22.47
N ALA A 24 11.28 19.65 22.47
CA ALA A 24 10.95 18.89 23.68
C ALA A 24 12.03 19.00 24.75
N ILE A 25 13.30 18.83 24.38
CA ILE A 25 14.44 18.98 25.31
C ILE A 25 14.54 20.43 25.83
N TYR A 26 14.35 21.43 24.95
CA TYR A 26 14.38 22.84 25.33
C TYR A 26 13.29 23.18 26.36
N ILE A 27 12.06 22.74 26.13
CA ILE A 27 10.94 22.93 27.09
C ILE A 27 11.26 22.25 28.42
N CYS A 28 11.72 21.01 28.42
CA CYS A 28 12.10 20.31 29.65
C CYS A 28 13.21 21.03 30.41
N THR A 29 14.16 21.64 29.68
CA THR A 29 15.24 22.43 30.30
C THR A 29 14.72 23.67 30.97
N LEU A 30 13.81 24.41 30.34
CA LEU A 30 13.16 25.58 30.93
C LEU A 30 12.34 25.24 32.17
N LEU A 31 11.61 24.12 32.14
CA LEU A 31 10.77 23.66 33.21
C LEU A 31 11.54 22.87 34.30
N LYS A 32 12.85 22.68 34.14
CA LYS A 32 13.73 21.88 35.01
C LYS A 32 13.22 20.45 35.23
N LEU A 33 12.61 19.86 34.19
CA LEU A 33 12.09 18.50 34.21
C LEU A 33 13.17 17.48 33.84
N GLU A 34 13.36 16.48 34.68
CA GLU A 34 14.34 15.38 34.47
C GLU A 34 13.63 14.01 34.53
N PRO A 35 14.14 13.01 33.79
CA PRO A 35 15.18 13.05 32.76
C PRO A 35 14.61 13.40 31.38
N LYS A 36 15.21 14.36 30.72
CA LYS A 36 14.79 14.91 29.40
C LYS A 36 14.74 13.88 28.28
N VAL A 37 15.46 12.77 28.41
CA VAL A 37 15.51 11.69 27.41
C VAL A 37 14.11 11.15 27.08
N PHE A 38 13.22 11.06 28.06
CA PHE A 38 11.87 10.56 27.81
C PHE A 38 11.02 11.51 26.95
N ALA A 39 11.23 12.82 27.08
CA ALA A 39 10.59 13.79 26.19
C ALA A 39 11.10 13.64 24.76
N ALA A 40 12.41 13.44 24.58
CA ALA A 40 13.01 13.19 23.26
C ALA A 40 12.44 11.91 22.62
N VAL A 41 12.42 10.80 23.35
CA VAL A 41 11.88 9.53 22.86
C VAL A 41 10.40 9.64 22.53
N SER A 42 9.61 10.30 23.41
CA SER A 42 8.18 10.55 23.16
C SER A 42 7.97 11.38 21.91
N ALA A 43 8.79 12.43 21.68
CA ALA A 43 8.73 13.24 20.48
C ALA A 43 9.02 12.41 19.21
N VAL A 44 10.07 11.58 19.22
CA VAL A 44 10.42 10.71 18.08
C VAL A 44 9.28 9.78 17.70
N ILE A 45 8.65 9.12 18.68
CA ILE A 45 7.57 8.16 18.45
C ILE A 45 6.31 8.85 17.89
N ASN A 46 6.03 10.09 18.31
CA ASN A 46 4.79 10.79 17.96
C ASN A 46 4.88 11.65 16.70
N VAL A 47 6.06 11.87 16.10
CA VAL A 47 6.17 12.49 14.77
C VAL A 47 5.79 11.44 13.71
N GLN A 48 4.55 11.50 13.24
CA GLN A 48 3.99 10.58 12.25
C GLN A 48 3.82 11.25 10.89
N PRO A 49 3.64 10.47 9.79
CA PRO A 49 3.43 11.00 8.44
C PRO A 49 2.17 11.88 8.31
N SER A 50 1.13 11.62 9.11
CA SER A 50 -0.09 12.43 9.10
C SER A 50 -0.41 13.00 10.49
N ILE A 51 -1.08 14.16 10.54
CA ILE A 51 -1.55 14.78 11.81
C ILE A 51 -2.48 13.81 12.55
N TYR A 52 -3.35 13.14 11.81
CA TYR A 52 -4.27 12.17 12.38
C TYR A 52 -3.57 11.03 13.10
N ARG A 53 -2.56 10.42 12.45
CA ARG A 53 -1.75 9.36 13.07
C ARG A 53 -1.03 9.87 14.31
N SER A 54 -0.47 11.09 14.25
CA SER A 54 0.16 11.71 15.41
C SER A 54 -0.82 11.89 16.56
N PHE A 55 -2.00 12.45 16.31
CA PHE A 55 -3.02 12.66 17.33
C PHE A 55 -3.54 11.34 17.93
N ARG A 56 -3.85 10.36 17.06
CA ARG A 56 -4.29 9.03 17.49
C ARG A 56 -3.24 8.31 18.33
N ASN A 57 -1.98 8.35 17.90
CA ASN A 57 -0.88 7.74 18.64
C ASN A 57 -0.65 8.45 19.97
N ALA A 58 -0.75 9.78 19.97
CA ALA A 58 -0.65 10.59 21.18
C ALA A 58 -1.72 10.19 22.21
N LEU A 59 -2.98 10.09 21.79
CA LEU A 59 -4.08 9.67 22.65
C LEU A 59 -3.86 8.25 23.18
N GLN A 60 -3.47 7.31 22.33
CA GLN A 60 -3.16 5.94 22.75
C GLN A 60 -1.99 5.91 23.75
N GLN A 61 -0.95 6.71 23.51
CA GLN A 61 0.20 6.79 24.43
C GLN A 61 -0.19 7.37 25.79
N VAL A 62 -1.04 8.41 25.83
CA VAL A 62 -1.56 8.97 27.09
C VAL A 62 -2.34 7.90 27.88
N LEU A 63 -3.27 7.22 27.21
CA LEU A 63 -4.06 6.16 27.84
C LEU A 63 -3.18 5.02 28.35
N THR A 64 -2.26 4.52 27.50
CA THR A 64 -1.32 3.47 27.88
C THR A 64 -0.46 3.90 29.07
N HIS A 65 0.02 5.15 29.08
CA HIS A 65 0.84 5.67 30.15
C HIS A 65 0.06 5.72 31.49
N ILE A 66 -1.15 6.25 31.49
CA ILE A 66 -2.00 6.33 32.70
C ILE A 66 -2.27 4.93 33.27
N ILE A 67 -2.67 3.98 32.39
CA ILE A 67 -2.95 2.60 32.83
C ILE A 67 -1.68 1.96 33.40
N SER A 68 -0.53 2.14 32.73
CA SER A 68 0.73 1.57 33.19
C SER A 68 1.19 2.11 34.54
N VAL A 69 1.03 3.42 34.77
CA VAL A 69 1.35 4.07 36.04
C VAL A 69 0.43 3.57 37.13
N ILE A 70 -0.88 3.44 36.90
CA ILE A 70 -1.84 2.91 37.89
C ILE A 70 -1.46 1.48 38.26
N ILE A 71 -1.17 0.61 37.30
CA ILE A 71 -0.76 -0.78 37.55
C ILE A 71 0.54 -0.80 38.36
N ALA A 72 1.53 0.01 38.00
CA ALA A 72 2.83 0.05 38.66
C ALA A 72 2.66 0.49 40.13
N ILE A 73 1.90 1.58 40.40
CA ILE A 73 1.63 2.08 41.73
C ILE A 73 0.89 1.02 42.56
N THR A 74 -0.14 0.37 41.99
CA THR A 74 -0.92 -0.66 42.70
C THR A 74 -0.05 -1.86 43.06
N CYS A 75 0.78 -2.36 42.12
CA CYS A 75 1.72 -3.44 42.39
C CYS A 75 2.78 -3.04 43.44
N GLY A 76 3.31 -1.82 43.35
CA GLY A 76 4.33 -1.31 44.27
C GLY A 76 3.84 -1.19 45.72
N PHE A 77 2.64 -0.67 45.95
CA PHE A 77 2.05 -0.59 47.27
C PHE A 77 1.59 -1.96 47.82
N GLY A 78 1.09 -2.84 46.94
CA GLY A 78 0.57 -4.15 47.38
C GLY A 78 1.65 -5.22 47.57
N LEU A 79 2.67 -5.24 46.73
CA LEU A 79 3.66 -6.34 46.66
C LEU A 79 5.11 -5.86 46.90
N GLY A 80 5.33 -4.56 47.00
CA GLY A 80 6.66 -3.98 47.18
C GLY A 80 7.39 -3.69 45.84
N THR A 81 8.74 -3.50 45.92
CA THR A 81 9.57 -2.99 44.82
C THR A 81 10.67 -3.97 44.34
N GLY A 82 10.51 -5.27 44.60
CA GLY A 82 11.49 -6.27 44.25
C GLY A 82 11.48 -6.58 42.73
N PRO A 83 12.57 -7.19 42.20
CA PRO A 83 12.67 -7.53 40.77
C PRO A 83 11.54 -8.41 40.26
N LEU A 84 11.01 -9.30 41.07
CA LEU A 84 9.85 -10.15 40.74
C LEU A 84 8.56 -9.34 40.57
N VAL A 85 8.39 -8.30 41.39
CA VAL A 85 7.20 -7.40 41.32
C VAL A 85 7.27 -6.54 40.08
N ILE A 86 8.46 -6.04 39.71
CA ILE A 86 8.68 -5.31 38.47
C ILE A 86 8.37 -6.20 37.26
N GLY A 87 8.83 -7.47 37.28
CA GLY A 87 8.52 -8.43 36.24
C GLY A 87 7.02 -8.71 36.11
N LEU A 88 6.33 -8.94 37.23
CA LEU A 88 4.88 -9.16 37.29
C LEU A 88 4.10 -7.93 36.76
N ALA A 89 4.44 -6.75 37.25
CA ALA A 89 3.85 -5.50 36.78
C ALA A 89 4.03 -5.28 35.28
N THR A 90 5.21 -5.58 34.75
CA THR A 90 5.48 -5.53 33.30
C THR A 90 4.54 -6.43 32.51
N VAL A 91 4.37 -7.69 32.94
CA VAL A 91 3.43 -8.64 32.31
C VAL A 91 2.01 -8.12 32.35
N LEU A 92 1.58 -7.59 33.51
CA LEU A 92 0.23 -7.01 33.68
C LEU A 92 0.02 -5.78 32.80
N ILE A 93 0.99 -4.86 32.72
CA ILE A 93 0.94 -3.68 31.86
C ILE A 93 0.77 -4.09 30.40
N ILE A 94 1.59 -5.02 29.92
CA ILE A 94 1.50 -5.50 28.52
C ILE A 94 0.14 -6.15 28.27
N THR A 95 -0.27 -7.06 29.15
CA THR A 95 -1.50 -7.84 28.99
C THR A 95 -2.75 -6.94 28.97
N VAL A 96 -2.83 -5.98 29.87
CA VAL A 96 -3.97 -5.05 29.94
C VAL A 96 -4.02 -4.16 28.72
N ASN A 97 -2.89 -3.56 28.31
CA ASN A 97 -2.85 -2.68 27.15
C ASN A 97 -3.14 -3.42 25.85
N VAL A 98 -2.66 -4.67 25.70
CA VAL A 98 -2.98 -5.53 24.52
C VAL A 98 -4.48 -5.85 24.48
N LYS A 99 -5.09 -6.23 25.62
CA LYS A 99 -6.55 -6.48 25.70
C LYS A 99 -7.39 -5.25 25.37
N LEU A 100 -6.94 -4.07 25.75
CA LEU A 100 -7.58 -2.80 25.40
C LEU A 100 -7.28 -2.30 23.99
N ASN A 101 -6.54 -3.08 23.19
CA ASN A 101 -6.11 -2.74 21.84
C ASN A 101 -5.27 -1.44 21.74
N LEU A 102 -4.58 -1.07 22.82
CA LEU A 102 -3.69 0.08 22.92
C LEU A 102 -2.26 -0.34 22.52
N LYS A 103 -2.06 -0.67 21.23
CA LYS A 103 -0.77 -1.20 20.74
C LYS A 103 0.34 -0.15 20.67
N GLN A 104 -0.04 1.10 20.48
CA GLN A 104 0.90 2.22 20.39
C GLN A 104 1.27 2.69 21.81
N GLY A 105 2.55 2.81 22.08
CA GLY A 105 3.03 3.31 23.37
C GLY A 105 3.21 2.27 24.48
N ILE A 106 2.94 0.98 24.26
CA ILE A 106 3.16 -0.09 25.25
C ILE A 106 4.59 -0.03 25.80
N SER A 107 5.59 0.09 24.94
CA SER A 107 7.00 0.18 25.35
C SER A 107 7.26 1.37 26.29
N MET A 108 6.66 2.53 25.99
CA MET A 108 6.78 3.71 26.87
C MET A 108 6.02 3.52 28.17
N GLY A 109 4.86 2.86 28.15
CA GLY A 109 4.10 2.53 29.34
C GLY A 109 4.85 1.57 30.26
N VAL A 110 5.47 0.53 29.72
CA VAL A 110 6.31 -0.40 30.47
C VAL A 110 7.51 0.33 31.09
N VAL A 111 8.23 1.12 30.30
CA VAL A 111 9.36 1.92 30.80
C VAL A 111 8.90 2.85 31.93
N ALA A 112 7.78 3.55 31.77
CA ALA A 112 7.24 4.42 32.81
C ALA A 112 6.92 3.63 34.09
N GLY A 113 6.24 2.47 33.97
CA GLY A 113 5.90 1.60 35.09
C GLY A 113 7.14 1.08 35.84
N VAL A 114 8.16 0.62 35.10
CA VAL A 114 9.43 0.18 35.72
C VAL A 114 10.08 1.31 36.50
N PHE A 115 10.15 2.50 35.95
CA PHE A 115 10.76 3.65 36.63
C PHE A 115 9.98 4.12 37.87
N VAL A 116 8.67 3.94 37.88
CA VAL A 116 7.87 4.22 39.09
C VAL A 116 8.19 3.20 40.17
N LEU A 117 8.32 1.91 39.83
CA LEU A 117 8.61 0.83 40.77
C LEU A 117 10.08 0.83 41.24
N ASP A 118 10.99 1.45 40.54
CA ASP A 118 12.40 1.60 40.90
C ASP A 118 12.61 2.71 41.95
N ALA A 119 11.61 3.57 42.16
CA ALA A 119 11.64 4.62 43.15
C ALA A 119 11.25 4.09 44.58
N PRO A 120 11.66 4.81 45.64
CA PRO A 120 11.14 4.52 47.00
C PRO A 120 9.62 4.67 47.05
N GLN A 121 8.94 3.83 47.84
CA GLN A 121 7.45 3.81 47.90
C GLN A 121 6.82 5.17 48.24
N HIS A 122 7.46 5.95 49.08
CA HIS A 122 6.96 7.28 49.49
C HIS A 122 7.08 8.34 48.36
N GLU A 123 7.83 8.03 47.31
CA GLU A 123 8.03 8.92 46.17
C GLU A 123 7.32 8.48 44.89
N PHE A 124 6.59 7.35 44.89
CA PHE A 124 5.94 6.81 43.71
C PHE A 124 5.09 7.84 42.98
N LEU A 125 4.29 8.60 43.69
CA LEU A 125 3.41 9.58 43.05
C LEU A 125 4.19 10.75 42.46
N SER A 126 5.22 11.25 43.16
CA SER A 126 6.10 12.31 42.65
C SER A 126 6.84 11.89 41.40
N HIS A 127 7.44 10.69 41.43
CA HIS A 127 8.12 10.13 40.26
C HIS A 127 7.15 9.88 39.10
N ALA A 128 5.95 9.35 39.36
CA ALA A 128 4.93 9.14 38.34
C ALA A 128 4.51 10.46 37.66
N LEU A 129 4.24 11.51 38.48
CA LEU A 129 3.87 12.83 37.95
C LEU A 129 4.99 13.46 37.11
N THR A 130 6.23 13.47 37.64
CA THR A 130 7.37 14.04 36.92
C THR A 130 7.58 13.33 35.57
N ARG A 131 7.49 11.99 35.52
CA ARG A 131 7.57 11.21 34.27
C ARG A 131 6.44 11.53 33.32
N SER A 132 5.22 11.66 33.83
CA SER A 132 4.06 12.02 33.02
C SER A 132 4.27 13.39 32.37
N TYR A 133 4.72 14.39 33.12
CA TYR A 133 5.00 15.72 32.56
C TYR A 133 6.07 15.68 31.46
N VAL A 134 7.17 14.97 31.66
CA VAL A 134 8.25 14.84 30.66
C VAL A 134 7.75 14.19 29.37
N ILE A 135 6.99 13.08 29.48
CA ILE A 135 6.42 12.38 28.34
C ILE A 135 5.42 13.26 27.60
N PHE A 136 4.55 13.99 28.31
CA PHE A 136 3.56 14.86 27.71
C PHE A 136 4.17 16.09 27.04
N VAL A 137 5.28 16.63 27.55
CA VAL A 137 6.05 17.67 26.86
C VAL A 137 6.56 17.17 25.51
N GLY A 138 7.15 15.96 25.48
CA GLY A 138 7.62 15.37 24.23
C GLY A 138 6.50 15.13 23.22
N LEU A 139 5.37 14.63 23.70
CA LEU A 139 4.15 14.40 22.92
C LEU A 139 3.58 15.72 22.38
N GLY A 140 3.47 16.75 23.22
CA GLY A 140 3.01 18.09 22.82
C GLY A 140 3.91 18.73 21.78
N ALA A 141 5.25 18.65 21.96
CA ALA A 141 6.22 19.13 20.99
C ALA A 141 6.07 18.45 19.62
N ALA A 142 5.88 17.12 19.61
CA ALA A 142 5.65 16.37 18.37
C ALA A 142 4.35 16.79 17.66
N LEU A 143 3.26 16.93 18.40
CA LEU A 143 1.98 17.40 17.85
C LEU A 143 2.08 18.82 17.29
N LEU A 144 2.70 19.75 18.01
CA LEU A 144 2.91 21.12 17.56
C LEU A 144 3.71 21.14 16.26
N ILE A 145 4.86 20.50 16.24
CA ILE A 145 5.72 20.49 15.05
C ILE A 145 5.01 19.83 13.86
N ASN A 146 4.26 18.75 14.10
CA ASN A 146 3.54 18.08 13.03
C ASN A 146 2.34 18.87 12.50
N SER A 147 1.76 19.74 13.33
CA SER A 147 0.66 20.63 12.93
C SER A 147 1.12 21.90 12.20
N PHE A 148 2.23 22.50 12.63
CA PHE A 148 2.73 23.74 12.05
C PHE A 148 3.56 23.56 10.78
N LEU A 149 4.27 22.44 10.64
CA LEU A 149 5.05 22.20 9.42
C LEU A 149 4.20 21.60 8.31
N PRO A 150 4.31 22.14 7.09
CA PRO A 150 3.48 21.70 5.97
C PRO A 150 3.58 20.20 5.74
N GLN A 151 2.44 19.57 5.51
CA GLN A 151 2.38 18.15 5.21
C GLN A 151 2.72 17.88 3.74
N PRO A 152 3.36 16.75 3.42
CA PRO A 152 3.46 16.29 2.04
C PRO A 152 2.06 16.18 1.41
N ARG A 153 1.94 16.62 0.15
CA ARG A 153 0.69 16.43 -0.60
C ARG A 153 0.64 15.01 -1.14
N TYR A 154 0.18 14.07 -0.30
CA TYR A 154 0.12 12.66 -0.66
C TYR A 154 -0.70 12.37 -1.93
N SER A 155 -1.67 13.22 -2.28
CA SER A 155 -2.43 13.09 -3.52
C SER A 155 -1.54 13.16 -4.77
N LYS A 156 -0.62 14.13 -4.83
CA LYS A 156 0.28 14.29 -5.98
C LYS A 156 1.27 13.13 -6.10
N ASP A 157 1.85 12.72 -4.97
CA ASP A 157 2.78 11.61 -4.95
C ASP A 157 2.07 10.30 -5.31
N PHE A 158 0.86 10.10 -4.79
CA PHE A 158 0.01 8.96 -5.13
C PHE A 158 -0.32 8.90 -6.62
N LEU A 159 -0.84 9.99 -7.21
CA LEU A 159 -1.19 10.04 -8.64
C LEU A 159 0.02 9.79 -9.54
N SER A 160 1.18 10.35 -9.19
CA SER A 160 2.43 10.09 -9.91
C SER A 160 2.82 8.60 -9.87
N HIS A 161 2.72 7.96 -8.68
CA HIS A 161 3.01 6.53 -8.54
C HIS A 161 1.98 5.66 -9.24
N LEU A 162 0.69 6.04 -9.17
CA LEU A 162 -0.41 5.34 -9.82
C LEU A 162 -0.26 5.36 -11.35
N GLY A 163 0.11 6.51 -11.91
CA GLY A 163 0.38 6.63 -13.35
C GLY A 163 1.58 5.78 -13.80
N LYS A 164 2.68 5.83 -13.03
CA LYS A 164 3.85 4.99 -13.31
C LYS A 164 3.51 3.49 -13.18
N LEU A 165 2.75 3.13 -12.16
CA LEU A 165 2.30 1.75 -11.93
C LEU A 165 1.48 1.23 -13.11
N ASN A 166 0.45 1.98 -13.55
CA ASN A 166 -0.39 1.58 -14.67
C ASN A 166 0.42 1.43 -15.96
N GLY A 167 1.26 2.42 -16.30
CA GLY A 167 2.07 2.35 -17.52
C GLY A 167 3.00 1.12 -17.56
N LEU A 168 3.64 0.80 -16.44
CA LEU A 168 4.50 -0.38 -16.34
C LEU A 168 3.71 -1.69 -16.34
N LEU A 169 2.54 -1.73 -15.68
CA LEU A 169 1.68 -2.91 -15.64
C LEU A 169 1.03 -3.20 -16.98
N ALA A 170 0.50 -2.17 -17.66
CA ALA A 170 -0.10 -2.33 -18.98
C ALA A 170 0.93 -2.90 -19.96
N LYS A 171 2.14 -2.33 -19.97
CA LYS A 171 3.23 -2.85 -20.79
C LYS A 171 3.62 -4.28 -20.40
N PHE A 172 3.74 -4.58 -19.11
CA PHE A 172 4.06 -5.92 -18.64
C PHE A 172 3.01 -6.95 -19.09
N PHE A 173 1.72 -6.61 -18.95
CA PHE A 173 0.61 -7.46 -19.39
C PHE A 173 0.65 -7.70 -20.90
N THR A 174 0.81 -6.64 -21.71
CA THR A 174 0.87 -6.77 -23.17
C THR A 174 2.10 -7.54 -23.64
N ASP A 175 3.28 -7.31 -23.03
CA ASP A 175 4.51 -8.07 -23.31
C ASP A 175 4.29 -9.58 -23.07
N LEU A 176 3.61 -9.95 -21.97
CA LEU A 176 3.33 -11.35 -21.64
C LEU A 176 2.31 -11.97 -22.59
N VAL A 177 1.26 -11.24 -23.00
CA VAL A 177 0.32 -11.74 -24.00
C VAL A 177 1.01 -11.91 -25.35
N HIS A 178 1.84 -10.97 -25.77
CA HIS A 178 2.64 -11.14 -27.00
C HIS A 178 3.58 -12.34 -26.91
N GLY A 179 4.20 -12.57 -25.76
CA GLY A 179 5.00 -13.78 -25.50
C GLY A 179 4.21 -15.07 -25.70
N PHE A 180 2.94 -15.08 -25.25
CA PHE A 180 2.01 -16.20 -25.51
C PHE A 180 1.70 -16.36 -27.00
N LEU A 181 1.40 -15.27 -27.71
CA LEU A 181 1.03 -15.30 -29.11
C LEU A 181 2.16 -15.78 -30.00
N LYS A 182 3.38 -15.29 -29.76
CA LYS A 182 4.58 -15.56 -30.57
C LYS A 182 5.36 -16.80 -30.13
N LEU A 183 5.00 -17.44 -29.03
CA LEU A 183 5.78 -18.50 -28.38
C LEU A 183 7.20 -18.05 -27.95
N GLU A 184 7.34 -16.77 -27.66
CA GLU A 184 8.57 -16.13 -27.19
C GLU A 184 8.36 -15.58 -25.78
N PRO A 185 8.42 -16.44 -24.76
CA PRO A 185 8.16 -16.00 -23.39
C PRO A 185 9.27 -15.08 -22.89
N MET A 186 8.91 -14.17 -22.01
CA MET A 186 9.89 -13.44 -21.20
C MET A 186 10.76 -14.44 -20.42
N GLY A 187 12.09 -14.24 -20.42
CA GLY A 187 13.01 -15.08 -19.66
C GLY A 187 12.63 -15.13 -18.16
N ALA A 188 12.80 -16.28 -17.54
CA ALA A 188 12.37 -16.48 -16.15
C ALA A 188 13.00 -15.47 -15.18
N GLN A 189 14.27 -15.13 -15.37
CA GLN A 189 14.97 -14.14 -14.55
C GLN A 189 14.39 -12.73 -14.75
N ASP A 190 14.17 -12.30 -15.99
CA ASP A 190 13.61 -10.99 -16.32
C ASP A 190 12.17 -10.86 -15.81
N TYR A 191 11.39 -11.94 -15.92
CA TYR A 191 10.04 -12.02 -15.37
C TYR A 191 10.03 -11.80 -13.85
N GLU A 192 10.86 -12.51 -13.11
CA GLU A 192 10.91 -12.39 -11.65
C GLU A 192 11.39 -11.00 -11.19
N VAL A 193 12.37 -10.42 -11.90
CA VAL A 193 12.83 -9.04 -11.62
C VAL A 193 11.69 -8.05 -11.83
N LYS A 194 11.05 -8.05 -13.00
CA LYS A 194 9.94 -7.13 -13.30
C LYS A 194 8.74 -7.34 -12.35
N ARG A 195 8.40 -8.59 -12.07
CA ARG A 195 7.33 -8.93 -11.13
C ARG A 195 7.61 -8.39 -9.73
N SER A 196 8.85 -8.54 -9.25
CA SER A 196 9.26 -8.03 -7.93
C SER A 196 9.21 -6.50 -7.86
N GLU A 197 9.71 -5.82 -8.91
CA GLU A 197 9.65 -4.36 -9.01
C GLU A 197 8.21 -3.83 -9.04
N LEU A 198 7.34 -4.46 -9.83
CA LEU A 198 5.91 -4.10 -9.89
C LEU A 198 5.20 -4.34 -8.56
N LYS A 199 5.49 -5.46 -7.90
CA LYS A 199 4.94 -5.75 -6.56
C LYS A 199 5.34 -4.71 -5.53
N LYS A 200 6.60 -4.27 -5.56
CA LYS A 200 7.10 -3.20 -4.68
C LYS A 200 6.41 -1.87 -4.97
N LEU A 201 6.34 -1.47 -6.25
CA LEU A 201 5.68 -0.22 -6.66
C LEU A 201 4.19 -0.23 -6.30
N LEU A 202 3.52 -1.37 -6.43
CA LEU A 202 2.12 -1.55 -6.05
C LEU A 202 1.93 -1.36 -4.53
N ALA A 203 2.82 -1.94 -3.72
CA ALA A 203 2.77 -1.78 -2.26
C ALA A 203 3.02 -0.32 -1.84
N GLU A 204 3.97 0.37 -2.47
CA GLU A 204 4.26 1.79 -2.25
C GLU A 204 3.07 2.67 -2.66
N THR A 205 2.48 2.44 -3.83
CA THR A 205 1.31 3.18 -4.33
C THR A 205 0.11 3.01 -3.40
N ARG A 206 -0.16 1.77 -2.93
CA ARG A 206 -1.21 1.49 -1.96
C ARG A 206 -0.96 2.20 -0.63
N GLY A 207 0.28 2.21 -0.15
CA GLY A 207 0.68 2.92 1.07
C GLY A 207 0.42 4.43 0.98
N LEU A 208 0.74 5.05 -0.17
CA LEU A 208 0.46 6.47 -0.44
C LEU A 208 -1.04 6.75 -0.49
N PHE A 209 -1.84 5.85 -1.07
CA PHE A 209 -3.29 5.98 -1.12
C PHE A 209 -3.92 5.95 0.28
N GLU A 210 -3.49 5.04 1.15
CA GLU A 210 -3.98 5.00 2.53
C GLU A 210 -3.60 6.28 3.31
N LEU A 211 -2.40 6.81 3.10
CA LEU A 211 -2.00 8.09 3.68
C LEU A 211 -2.85 9.26 3.16
N HIS A 212 -3.16 9.24 1.86
CA HIS A 212 -4.06 10.22 1.25
C HIS A 212 -5.48 10.13 1.82
N LYS A 213 -6.07 8.91 1.92
CA LYS A 213 -7.39 8.69 2.53
C LYS A 213 -7.46 9.23 3.97
N GLU A 214 -6.42 8.95 4.77
CA GLU A 214 -6.35 9.47 6.13
C GLU A 214 -6.25 10.99 6.17
N GLN A 215 -5.51 11.60 5.26
CA GLN A 215 -5.38 13.06 5.17
C GLN A 215 -6.70 13.70 4.75
N ASN A 216 -7.37 13.15 3.72
CA ASN A 216 -8.60 13.68 3.16
C ASN A 216 -9.80 13.62 4.13
N LYS A 217 -9.73 12.72 5.12
CA LYS A 217 -10.75 12.58 6.18
C LYS A 217 -10.89 13.85 7.05
N TYR A 218 -9.80 14.62 7.19
CA TYR A 218 -9.72 15.81 8.06
C TYR A 218 -9.62 17.12 7.28
N ILE A 219 -8.97 17.06 6.13
CA ILE A 219 -8.79 18.19 5.26
C ILE A 219 -9.37 17.77 3.91
N LYS A 220 -10.65 18.09 3.69
CA LYS A 220 -11.37 17.73 2.46
C LYS A 220 -10.77 18.47 1.27
N HIS A 221 -9.71 17.93 0.68
CA HIS A 221 -9.06 18.46 -0.53
C HIS A 221 -9.54 17.80 -1.82
N VAL A 222 -10.14 16.61 -1.70
CA VAL A 222 -10.57 15.79 -2.84
C VAL A 222 -12.00 15.33 -2.55
N CYS A 223 -12.87 15.42 -3.54
CA CYS A 223 -14.25 14.97 -3.39
C CYS A 223 -14.33 13.43 -3.26
N ALA A 224 -15.42 12.94 -2.71
CA ALA A 224 -15.60 11.52 -2.45
C ALA A 224 -15.60 10.70 -3.75
N GLU A 225 -16.19 11.24 -4.80
CA GLU A 225 -16.29 10.63 -6.13
C GLU A 225 -14.93 10.43 -6.77
N GLU A 226 -14.06 11.44 -6.68
CA GLU A 226 -12.70 11.37 -7.21
C GLU A 226 -11.86 10.34 -6.43
N GLN A 227 -12.00 10.32 -5.11
CA GLN A 227 -11.32 9.32 -4.27
C GLN A 227 -11.81 7.89 -4.59
N GLU A 228 -13.11 7.69 -4.86
CA GLU A 228 -13.67 6.41 -5.27
C GLU A 228 -13.15 5.98 -6.64
N LEU A 229 -13.04 6.91 -7.59
CA LEU A 229 -12.46 6.67 -8.91
C LEU A 229 -11.01 6.18 -8.80
N TRP A 230 -10.20 6.84 -7.95
CA TRP A 230 -8.82 6.42 -7.71
C TRP A 230 -8.72 5.05 -7.04
N ASP A 231 -9.63 4.73 -6.12
CA ASP A 231 -9.69 3.41 -5.47
C ASP A 231 -9.99 2.31 -6.49
N LYS A 232 -11.00 2.52 -7.32
CA LYS A 232 -11.37 1.60 -8.42
C LYS A 232 -10.21 1.39 -9.39
N TYR A 233 -9.50 2.47 -9.75
CA TYR A 233 -8.38 2.39 -10.66
C TYR A 233 -7.17 1.67 -10.06
N LEU A 234 -6.90 1.88 -8.78
CA LEU A 234 -5.87 1.13 -8.07
C LEU A 234 -6.22 -0.37 -8.00
N ASP A 235 -7.49 -0.69 -7.69
CA ASP A 235 -7.97 -2.09 -7.65
C ASP A 235 -7.89 -2.77 -9.03
N PHE A 236 -8.21 -2.05 -10.11
CA PHE A 236 -8.00 -2.52 -11.48
C PHE A 236 -6.52 -2.88 -11.72
N ASN A 237 -5.58 -2.01 -11.33
CA ASN A 237 -4.14 -2.26 -11.50
C ASN A 237 -3.67 -3.45 -10.65
N ILE A 238 -4.19 -3.62 -9.43
CA ILE A 238 -3.92 -4.78 -8.59
C ILE A 238 -4.35 -6.07 -9.29
N LYS A 239 -5.57 -6.10 -9.82
CA LYS A 239 -6.12 -7.26 -10.53
C LYS A 239 -5.35 -7.55 -11.81
N LEU A 240 -4.97 -6.51 -12.55
CA LEU A 240 -4.16 -6.64 -13.77
C LEU A 240 -2.80 -7.29 -13.47
N PHE A 241 -2.16 -6.93 -12.35
CA PHE A 241 -0.92 -7.55 -11.90
C PHE A 241 -1.07 -9.07 -11.66
N TYR A 242 -2.14 -9.52 -11.03
CA TYR A 242 -2.35 -10.96 -10.80
C TYR A 242 -2.67 -11.70 -12.09
N ARG A 243 -3.49 -11.13 -12.97
CA ARG A 243 -3.81 -11.72 -14.27
C ARG A 243 -2.61 -11.80 -15.20
N SER A 244 -1.69 -10.84 -15.12
CA SER A 244 -0.40 -10.94 -15.84
C SER A 244 0.37 -12.21 -15.47
N GLN A 245 0.31 -12.64 -14.22
CA GLN A 245 0.97 -13.87 -13.77
C GLN A 245 0.27 -15.12 -14.32
N GLU A 246 -1.06 -15.09 -14.47
CA GLU A 246 -1.83 -16.18 -15.08
C GLU A 246 -1.47 -16.34 -16.55
N VAL A 247 -1.34 -15.24 -17.30
CA VAL A 247 -0.88 -15.23 -18.70
C VAL A 247 0.52 -15.85 -18.81
N TYR A 248 1.46 -15.44 -17.95
CA TYR A 248 2.82 -16.03 -17.97
C TYR A 248 2.78 -17.53 -17.69
N SER A 249 2.00 -17.96 -16.70
CA SER A 249 1.82 -19.38 -16.38
C SER A 249 1.26 -20.17 -17.55
N ALA A 250 0.22 -19.65 -18.21
CA ALA A 250 -0.38 -20.26 -19.40
C ALA A 250 0.62 -20.37 -20.56
N THR A 251 1.46 -19.35 -20.74
CA THR A 251 2.54 -19.36 -21.75
C THR A 251 3.55 -20.49 -21.49
N MET A 252 4.00 -20.61 -20.23
CA MET A 252 4.96 -21.65 -19.85
C MET A 252 4.38 -23.07 -19.96
N GLN A 253 3.08 -23.23 -19.61
CA GLN A 253 2.37 -24.51 -19.78
C GLN A 253 2.25 -24.87 -21.26
N ARG A 254 1.88 -23.91 -22.12
CA ARG A 254 1.78 -24.11 -23.56
C ARG A 254 3.12 -24.55 -24.16
N LEU A 255 4.22 -23.92 -23.78
CA LEU A 255 5.57 -24.27 -24.26
C LEU A 255 6.00 -25.67 -23.80
N ARG A 256 5.79 -25.99 -22.52
CA ARG A 256 6.10 -27.32 -21.96
C ARG A 256 5.34 -28.41 -22.72
N TRP A 257 4.04 -28.25 -22.88
CA TRP A 257 3.21 -29.20 -23.60
C TRP A 257 3.65 -29.39 -25.05
N ARG A 258 3.98 -28.29 -25.77
CA ARG A 258 4.49 -28.37 -27.14
C ARG A 258 5.82 -29.13 -27.21
N ALA A 259 6.74 -28.85 -26.31
CA ALA A 259 8.01 -29.57 -26.24
C ALA A 259 7.84 -31.08 -26.01
N GLU A 260 6.91 -31.48 -25.12
CA GLU A 260 6.57 -32.89 -24.87
C GLU A 260 5.97 -33.60 -26.09
N ARG A 261 5.35 -32.86 -27.02
CA ARG A 261 4.73 -33.37 -28.26
C ARG A 261 5.58 -33.21 -29.50
N GLY A 262 6.85 -32.81 -29.37
CA GLY A 262 7.76 -32.62 -30.48
C GLY A 262 7.46 -31.39 -31.34
N ASP A 263 6.90 -30.35 -30.69
CA ASP A 263 6.62 -29.04 -31.29
C ASP A 263 5.74 -29.08 -32.57
N PRO A 264 4.49 -29.54 -32.45
CA PRO A 264 3.61 -29.70 -33.62
C PRO A 264 3.37 -28.38 -34.33
N PRO A 265 3.21 -28.38 -35.67
CA PRO A 265 2.95 -27.18 -36.44
C PRO A 265 1.63 -26.53 -35.99
N ILE A 266 1.61 -25.18 -36.03
CA ILE A 266 0.42 -24.41 -35.72
C ILE A 266 -0.53 -24.43 -36.91
N SER A 267 -1.77 -24.88 -36.74
CA SER A 267 -2.78 -24.88 -37.81
C SER A 267 -3.24 -23.47 -38.18
N ASN A 268 -3.73 -23.32 -39.42
CA ASN A 268 -4.26 -22.04 -39.87
C ASN A 268 -5.45 -21.55 -39.02
N GLU A 269 -6.28 -22.47 -38.58
CA GLU A 269 -7.43 -22.16 -37.70
C GLU A 269 -6.95 -21.61 -36.35
N PHE A 270 -5.87 -22.20 -35.81
CA PHE A 270 -5.30 -21.69 -34.58
C PHE A 270 -4.59 -20.32 -34.76
N HIS A 271 -3.99 -20.07 -35.91
CA HIS A 271 -3.46 -18.73 -36.25
C HIS A 271 -4.59 -17.68 -36.26
N MET A 272 -5.79 -18.01 -36.72
CA MET A 272 -6.94 -17.10 -36.65
C MET A 272 -7.34 -16.79 -35.22
N VAL A 273 -7.34 -17.78 -34.31
CA VAL A 273 -7.57 -17.57 -32.89
C VAL A 273 -6.51 -16.64 -32.29
N LEU A 274 -5.23 -16.87 -32.57
CA LEU A 274 -4.15 -16.00 -32.09
C LEU A 274 -4.28 -14.56 -32.63
N GLY A 275 -4.64 -14.38 -33.89
CA GLY A 275 -4.90 -13.06 -34.47
C GLY A 275 -6.09 -12.33 -33.84
N MET A 276 -7.10 -13.07 -33.37
CA MET A 276 -8.20 -12.48 -32.57
C MET A 276 -7.69 -11.96 -31.22
N LEU A 277 -6.86 -12.74 -30.53
CA LEU A 277 -6.26 -12.31 -29.27
C LEU A 277 -5.36 -11.08 -29.45
N GLU A 278 -4.60 -11.00 -30.54
CA GLU A 278 -3.77 -9.84 -30.87
C GLU A 278 -4.63 -8.56 -31.05
N ARG A 279 -5.78 -8.66 -31.73
CA ARG A 279 -6.75 -7.54 -31.80
C ARG A 279 -7.28 -7.15 -30.42
N GLY A 280 -7.48 -8.14 -29.53
CA GLY A 280 -7.86 -7.91 -28.15
C GLY A 280 -6.82 -7.13 -27.33
N VAL A 281 -5.53 -7.43 -27.55
CA VAL A 281 -4.40 -6.67 -26.95
C VAL A 281 -4.42 -5.22 -27.41
N HIS A 282 -4.49 -5.00 -28.72
CA HIS A 282 -4.52 -3.65 -29.28
C HIS A 282 -5.72 -2.82 -28.77
N SER A 283 -6.87 -3.47 -28.64
CA SER A 283 -8.05 -2.84 -28.01
C SER A 283 -7.78 -2.46 -26.54
N PHE A 284 -7.13 -3.35 -25.78
CA PHE A 284 -6.75 -3.08 -24.41
C PHE A 284 -5.80 -1.90 -24.27
N GLU A 285 -4.74 -1.85 -25.10
CA GLU A 285 -3.77 -0.74 -25.08
C GLU A 285 -4.45 0.60 -25.26
N LYS A 286 -5.32 0.71 -26.29
CA LYS A 286 -6.05 1.95 -26.56
C LYS A 286 -7.00 2.32 -25.41
N LEU A 287 -7.80 1.38 -24.93
CA LEU A 287 -8.74 1.63 -23.83
C LEU A 287 -8.02 1.98 -22.53
N ASN A 288 -6.89 1.34 -22.25
CA ASN A 288 -6.09 1.65 -21.05
C ASN A 288 -5.45 3.05 -21.13
N GLU A 289 -5.04 3.48 -22.32
CA GLU A 289 -4.53 4.85 -22.51
C GLU A 289 -5.65 5.89 -22.30
N ASP A 290 -6.85 5.65 -22.83
CA ASP A 290 -8.00 6.52 -22.64
C ASP A 290 -8.41 6.58 -21.16
N LEU A 291 -8.42 5.43 -20.47
CA LEU A 291 -8.68 5.37 -19.02
C LEU A 291 -7.61 6.10 -18.21
N TYR A 292 -6.34 5.96 -18.58
CA TYR A 292 -5.23 6.68 -17.95
C TYR A 292 -5.42 8.20 -18.03
N ARG A 293 -5.77 8.72 -19.22
CA ARG A 293 -6.04 10.14 -19.43
C ARG A 293 -7.24 10.62 -18.61
N TYR A 294 -8.30 9.84 -18.57
CA TYR A 294 -9.49 10.14 -17.77
C TYR A 294 -9.16 10.25 -16.28
N VAL A 295 -8.52 9.23 -15.71
CA VAL A 295 -8.30 9.17 -14.25
C VAL A 295 -7.24 10.15 -13.77
N LEU A 296 -6.18 10.37 -14.54
CA LEU A 296 -5.02 11.15 -14.11
C LEU A 296 -4.94 12.55 -14.68
N GLN A 297 -5.58 12.80 -15.84
CA GLN A 297 -5.54 14.10 -16.53
C GLN A 297 -6.91 14.78 -16.53
N GLY A 298 -7.97 14.08 -16.10
CA GLY A 298 -9.33 14.61 -16.06
C GLY A 298 -9.97 14.76 -17.45
N GLU A 299 -9.42 14.09 -18.48
CA GLU A 299 -10.00 14.12 -19.82
C GLU A 299 -11.31 13.34 -19.87
N PRO A 300 -12.28 13.74 -20.71
CA PRO A 300 -13.55 13.03 -20.80
C PRO A 300 -13.35 11.60 -21.32
N PHE A 301 -13.83 10.62 -20.59
CA PHE A 301 -13.78 9.21 -20.98
C PHE A 301 -15.00 8.85 -21.80
N GLN A 302 -14.79 8.51 -23.07
CA GLN A 302 -15.80 7.95 -23.94
C GLN A 302 -15.36 6.54 -24.34
N PRO A 303 -15.76 5.51 -23.61
CA PRO A 303 -15.38 4.15 -23.97
C PRO A 303 -15.97 3.81 -25.34
N VAL A 304 -15.09 3.59 -26.31
CA VAL A 304 -15.49 3.11 -27.63
C VAL A 304 -16.22 1.78 -27.40
N GLN A 305 -17.44 1.64 -27.97
CA GLN A 305 -18.15 0.37 -27.94
C GLN A 305 -17.27 -0.70 -28.59
N VAL A 306 -16.60 -1.51 -27.74
CA VAL A 306 -15.93 -2.70 -28.26
C VAL A 306 -17.01 -3.66 -28.71
N ASN A 307 -16.92 -4.03 -29.95
CA ASN A 307 -17.86 -4.87 -30.66
C ASN A 307 -18.12 -6.17 -29.86
N GLU A 308 -19.36 -6.41 -29.43
CA GLU A 308 -19.75 -7.70 -28.83
C GLU A 308 -19.51 -8.87 -29.79
N GLN A 309 -19.51 -8.59 -31.11
CA GLN A 309 -19.14 -9.51 -32.19
C GLN A 309 -17.75 -10.16 -32.00
N PHE A 310 -16.82 -9.53 -31.26
CA PHE A 310 -15.51 -10.13 -31.00
C PHE A 310 -15.62 -11.54 -30.37
N TRP A 311 -16.52 -11.72 -29.43
CA TRP A 311 -16.67 -13.01 -28.74
C TRP A 311 -17.42 -14.02 -29.58
N GLU A 312 -18.37 -13.57 -30.37
CA GLU A 312 -19.07 -14.42 -31.36
C GLU A 312 -18.11 -14.89 -32.44
N GLU A 313 -17.29 -13.98 -32.99
CA GLU A 313 -16.25 -14.34 -33.97
C GLU A 313 -15.23 -15.31 -33.37
N LEU A 314 -14.76 -15.06 -32.14
CA LEU A 314 -13.80 -15.94 -31.46
C LEU A 314 -14.40 -17.34 -31.27
N SER A 315 -15.69 -17.45 -30.89
CA SER A 315 -16.35 -18.75 -30.75
C SER A 315 -16.38 -19.52 -32.06
N ILE A 316 -16.69 -18.86 -33.19
CA ILE A 316 -16.70 -19.46 -34.51
C ILE A 316 -15.30 -19.99 -34.89
N PHE A 317 -14.23 -19.24 -34.56
CA PHE A 317 -12.88 -19.70 -34.84
C PHE A 317 -12.46 -20.88 -33.94
N ILE A 318 -12.89 -20.89 -32.68
CA ILE A 318 -12.67 -22.00 -31.76
C ILE A 318 -13.40 -23.25 -32.26
N ASP A 319 -14.64 -23.15 -32.72
CA ASP A 319 -15.40 -24.28 -33.25
C ASP A 319 -14.73 -24.85 -34.50
N ARG A 320 -14.25 -24.00 -35.43
CA ARG A 320 -13.51 -24.43 -36.60
C ARG A 320 -12.20 -25.12 -36.22
N TRP A 321 -11.48 -24.59 -35.24
CA TRP A 321 -10.27 -25.20 -34.74
C TRP A 321 -10.57 -26.57 -34.10
N HIS A 322 -11.63 -26.71 -33.31
CA HIS A 322 -12.08 -27.96 -32.71
C HIS A 322 -12.38 -29.05 -33.76
N THR A 323 -12.91 -28.69 -34.93
CA THR A 323 -13.16 -29.68 -36.01
C THR A 323 -11.88 -30.25 -36.61
N ARG A 324 -10.74 -29.56 -36.49
CA ARG A 324 -9.42 -29.98 -37.01
C ARG A 324 -8.55 -30.68 -35.99
N MET A 325 -8.70 -30.33 -34.73
CA MET A 325 -7.91 -30.86 -33.62
C MET A 325 -8.85 -31.31 -32.50
N THR A 326 -8.83 -32.58 -32.16
CA THR A 326 -9.72 -33.18 -31.17
C THR A 326 -8.95 -33.88 -30.05
N GLY A 327 -9.66 -34.25 -28.97
CA GLY A 327 -9.08 -34.99 -27.87
C GLY A 327 -8.24 -34.16 -26.91
N ALA A 328 -7.29 -34.83 -26.26
CA ALA A 328 -6.47 -34.21 -25.20
C ALA A 328 -5.64 -33.02 -25.70
N ASP A 329 -5.17 -33.08 -26.94
CA ASP A 329 -4.31 -32.05 -27.52
C ASP A 329 -5.07 -30.75 -27.75
N PHE A 330 -6.32 -30.84 -28.23
CA PHE A 330 -7.21 -29.68 -28.31
C PHE A 330 -7.49 -29.11 -26.92
N LEU A 331 -7.84 -29.96 -25.97
CA LEU A 331 -8.19 -29.54 -24.62
C LEU A 331 -7.06 -28.77 -23.95
N HIS A 332 -5.84 -29.26 -24.00
CA HIS A 332 -4.66 -28.58 -23.44
C HIS A 332 -4.40 -27.22 -24.10
N ALA A 333 -4.45 -27.14 -25.42
CA ALA A 333 -4.26 -25.89 -26.14
C ALA A 333 -5.40 -24.90 -25.87
N PHE A 334 -6.65 -25.40 -25.81
CA PHE A 334 -7.84 -24.61 -25.52
C PHE A 334 -7.82 -24.01 -24.11
N MET A 335 -7.41 -24.79 -23.09
CA MET A 335 -7.29 -24.32 -21.72
C MET A 335 -6.34 -23.12 -21.63
N ASN A 336 -5.17 -23.18 -22.24
CA ASN A 336 -4.22 -22.08 -22.23
C ASN A 336 -4.74 -20.84 -22.98
N VAL A 337 -5.38 -21.03 -24.13
CA VAL A 337 -6.02 -19.94 -24.90
C VAL A 337 -7.14 -19.32 -24.10
N SER A 338 -7.98 -20.11 -23.40
CA SER A 338 -9.13 -19.61 -22.65
C SER A 338 -8.71 -18.74 -21.45
N VAL A 339 -7.55 -19.03 -20.81
CA VAL A 339 -6.98 -18.18 -19.77
C VAL A 339 -6.64 -16.81 -20.35
N VAL A 340 -5.85 -16.76 -21.42
CA VAL A 340 -5.42 -15.49 -22.04
C VAL A 340 -6.61 -14.71 -22.60
N ALA A 341 -7.54 -15.39 -23.28
CA ALA A 341 -8.78 -14.77 -23.79
C ALA A 341 -9.65 -14.21 -22.63
N GLY A 342 -9.78 -14.97 -21.54
CA GLY A 342 -10.49 -14.56 -20.35
C GLY A 342 -9.90 -13.32 -19.70
N ASP A 343 -8.56 -13.26 -19.59
CA ASP A 343 -7.84 -12.13 -18.99
C ASP A 343 -7.94 -10.87 -19.87
N LEU A 344 -7.81 -11.01 -21.19
CA LEU A 344 -8.05 -9.91 -22.13
C LEU A 344 -9.49 -9.41 -22.09
N LYS A 345 -10.47 -10.34 -22.05
CA LYS A 345 -11.89 -9.98 -21.90
C LYS A 345 -12.12 -9.19 -20.64
N TRP A 346 -11.63 -9.71 -19.52
CA TRP A 346 -11.74 -9.03 -18.24
C TRP A 346 -11.14 -7.63 -18.29
N ALA A 347 -9.89 -7.49 -18.79
CA ALA A 347 -9.20 -6.22 -18.86
C ALA A 347 -10.00 -5.18 -19.67
N ASN A 348 -10.42 -5.55 -20.89
CA ASN A 348 -11.22 -4.68 -21.76
C ASN A 348 -12.59 -4.32 -21.15
N ARG A 349 -13.26 -5.26 -20.49
CA ARG A 349 -14.56 -5.03 -19.86
C ARG A 349 -14.45 -4.15 -18.61
N SER A 350 -13.46 -4.43 -17.75
CA SER A 350 -13.25 -3.66 -16.52
C SER A 350 -12.95 -2.19 -16.80
N ILE A 351 -12.24 -1.87 -17.88
CA ILE A 351 -12.00 -0.49 -18.29
C ILE A 351 -13.32 0.22 -18.67
N LYS A 352 -14.22 -0.48 -19.35
CA LYS A 352 -15.52 0.10 -19.74
C LYS A 352 -16.47 0.35 -18.55
N GLU A 353 -16.28 -0.39 -17.47
CA GLU A 353 -17.05 -0.20 -16.23
C GLU A 353 -16.67 1.11 -15.48
N PHE A 354 -15.59 1.79 -15.91
CA PHE A 354 -15.30 3.17 -15.53
C PHE A 354 -16.23 4.12 -16.31
N SER A 355 -17.54 4.03 -16.08
CA SER A 355 -18.50 4.97 -16.63
C SER A 355 -18.22 6.37 -16.07
N PRO A 356 -18.38 7.45 -16.88
CA PRO A 356 -18.25 8.82 -16.37
C PRO A 356 -19.37 9.06 -15.34
N ALA A 357 -19.09 8.79 -14.08
CA ALA A 357 -19.84 9.41 -13.01
C ALA A 357 -19.64 10.92 -13.21
N LYS A 358 -20.73 11.69 -13.30
CA LYS A 358 -20.65 13.14 -13.30
C LYS A 358 -19.91 13.54 -12.02
N ILE A 359 -18.62 13.85 -12.15
CA ILE A 359 -17.85 14.42 -11.06
C ILE A 359 -18.38 15.84 -10.89
N GLN A 360 -19.45 15.98 -10.13
CA GLN A 360 -19.95 17.27 -9.65
C GLN A 360 -19.23 17.54 -8.32
N CYS A 361 -17.95 17.89 -8.42
CA CYS A 361 -17.31 18.54 -7.28
C CYS A 361 -17.83 19.97 -7.27
N GLU A 362 -18.74 20.30 -6.35
CA GLU A 362 -19.00 21.71 -6.00
C GLU A 362 -17.68 22.31 -5.51
N GLU A 363 -17.20 23.35 -6.19
CA GLU A 363 -16.06 24.14 -5.74
C GLU A 363 -16.41 24.73 -4.38
N VAL A 364 -15.72 24.28 -3.32
CA VAL A 364 -15.78 24.86 -1.96
C VAL A 364 -14.56 25.73 -1.74
#